data_d5506c29e89ab16360ba39d171650ba8
#
_entry.id   d5506c29e89ab16360ba39d171650ba8
#
_cell.length_a   1.000
_cell.length_b   1.000
_cell.length_c   1.000
_cell.angle_alpha   90.00
_cell.angle_beta   90.00
_cell.angle_gamma   90.00
#
_symmetry.space_group_name_H-M   'P 1'
#
loop_
_entity.id
_entity.type
_entity.pdbx_description
1 polymer ?
#
loop_
_entity_poly.entity_id
_entity_poly.type
_entity_poly.pdbx_seq_one_letter_code
_entity_poly.pdbx_strand_id
1 'polypeptide(L)'
;PIAAYIHIPFCKIRCTYCSFFKQGSSIKAEAEYVTKLLTELEQMRNMHYLKTAEIQAVFLGGGTPGTLTKEQLSSILQKVRQVLPLSSDCEITVESSIYDMDEEKLAACIENGANRFSFGVQTFATDLRRQLGRPDTCEEVVRKLKLFAATGTKVIIDLIYGLPGQTKELL
;
A
#
# COMPACT_ATOMS: atom_id res chain seq x y z
N PRO A 1 -19.24 7.11 -9.03
CA PRO A 1 -18.27 6.98 -7.94
C PRO A 1 -17.00 7.76 -8.25
N ILE A 2 -16.48 8.48 -7.25
CA ILE A 2 -15.22 9.22 -7.33
C ILE A 2 -14.20 8.52 -6.46
N ALA A 3 -12.98 8.37 -6.99
CA ALA A 3 -11.86 7.80 -6.24
C ALA A 3 -10.67 8.77 -6.23
N ALA A 4 -9.93 8.79 -5.12
CA ALA A 4 -8.65 9.47 -5.00
C ALA A 4 -7.51 8.45 -5.03
N TYR A 5 -6.50 8.71 -5.84
CA TYR A 5 -5.28 7.92 -5.88
C TYR A 5 -4.10 8.74 -5.38
N ILE A 6 -3.39 8.21 -4.42
CA ILE A 6 -2.18 8.79 -3.84
C ILE A 6 -1.01 7.92 -4.19
N HIS A 7 -0.09 8.46 -4.96
CA HIS A 7 1.07 7.73 -5.46
C HIS A 7 2.25 7.81 -4.49
N ILE A 8 2.79 6.65 -4.10
CA ILE A 8 4.02 6.55 -3.31
C ILE A 8 5.07 5.84 -4.18
N PRO A 9 6.06 6.55 -4.75
CA PRO A 9 6.92 6.01 -5.80
C PRO A 9 8.04 5.09 -5.31
N PHE A 10 8.17 4.87 -4.01
CA PHE A 10 9.34 4.20 -3.43
C PHE A 10 9.20 2.69 -3.36
N CYS A 11 10.33 2.00 -3.64
CA CYS A 11 10.48 0.57 -3.41
C CYS A 11 11.87 0.29 -2.81
N LYS A 12 11.93 -0.50 -1.74
CA LYS A 12 13.20 -1.01 -1.20
C LYS A 12 13.80 -2.08 -2.10
N ILE A 13 12.94 -2.85 -2.75
CA ILE A 13 13.33 -3.98 -3.61
C ILE A 13 12.80 -3.76 -5.01
N ARG A 14 13.64 -4.00 -6.01
CA ARG A 14 13.26 -4.02 -7.42
C ARG A 14 12.87 -5.44 -7.81
N CYS A 15 11.57 -5.68 -7.92
CA CYS A 15 11.07 -6.96 -8.40
C CYS A 15 11.37 -7.15 -9.88
N THR A 16 11.78 -8.35 -10.30
CA THR A 16 12.23 -8.66 -11.66
C THR A 16 11.13 -8.52 -12.72
N TYR A 17 9.88 -8.68 -12.33
CA TYR A 17 8.70 -8.62 -13.21
C TYR A 17 8.04 -7.24 -13.30
N CYS A 18 8.42 -6.29 -12.43
CA CYS A 18 7.66 -5.05 -12.28
C CYS A 18 8.16 -3.98 -13.26
N SER A 19 7.25 -3.51 -14.13
CA SER A 19 7.47 -2.42 -15.09
C SER A 19 6.97 -1.05 -14.62
N PHE A 20 6.33 -0.95 -13.44
CA PHE A 20 5.84 0.32 -12.93
C PHE A 20 6.95 1.29 -12.58
N PHE A 21 6.62 2.58 -12.69
CA PHE A 21 7.52 3.65 -12.25
C PHE A 21 7.79 3.51 -10.76
N LYS A 22 9.08 3.51 -10.41
CA LYS A 22 9.54 3.40 -9.02
C LYS A 22 10.88 4.07 -8.83
N GLN A 23 11.07 4.64 -7.65
CA GLN A 23 12.35 5.17 -7.17
C GLN A 23 12.91 4.28 -6.07
N GLY A 24 14.23 4.32 -5.91
CA GLY A 24 14.86 3.69 -4.76
C GLY A 24 14.41 4.37 -3.46
N SER A 25 14.11 3.57 -2.44
CA SER A 25 13.76 4.06 -1.10
C SER A 25 15.00 4.64 -0.41
N SER A 26 14.85 5.82 0.21
CA SER A 26 15.80 6.37 1.16
C SER A 26 15.06 7.26 2.16
N ILE A 27 15.52 7.27 3.42
CA ILE A 27 14.89 8.03 4.50
C ILE A 27 14.71 9.50 4.13
N LYS A 28 15.74 10.12 3.53
CA LYS A 28 15.69 11.54 3.13
C LYS A 28 14.66 11.78 2.01
N ALA A 29 14.72 10.97 0.95
CA ALA A 29 13.82 11.15 -0.19
C ALA A 29 12.35 10.91 0.20
N GLU A 30 12.08 9.92 1.04
CA GLU A 30 10.75 9.65 1.57
C GLU A 30 10.22 10.80 2.42
N ALA A 31 11.04 11.34 3.33
CA ALA A 31 10.65 12.46 4.18
C ALA A 31 10.36 13.74 3.36
N GLU A 32 11.20 14.06 2.39
CA GLU A 32 11.00 15.21 1.49
C GLU A 32 9.73 15.03 0.64
N TYR A 33 9.51 13.83 0.12
CA TYR A 33 8.31 13.51 -0.66
C TYR A 33 7.04 13.65 0.16
N VAL A 34 7.00 13.04 1.36
CA VAL A 34 5.84 13.10 2.25
C VAL A 34 5.53 14.54 2.62
N THR A 35 6.54 15.37 2.92
CA THR A 35 6.34 16.80 3.21
C THR A 35 5.65 17.52 2.04
N LYS A 36 6.10 17.27 0.82
CA LYS A 36 5.50 17.86 -0.40
C LYS A 36 4.08 17.34 -0.63
N LEU A 37 3.86 16.04 -0.47
CA LEU A 37 2.54 15.42 -0.60
C LEU A 37 1.52 16.00 0.38
N LEU A 38 1.92 16.18 1.65
CA LEU A 38 1.05 16.80 2.66
C LEU A 38 0.72 18.25 2.32
N THR A 39 1.66 18.98 1.74
CA THR A 39 1.44 20.36 1.27
C THR A 39 0.48 20.38 0.08
N GLU A 40 0.65 19.47 -0.88
CA GLU A 40 -0.24 19.33 -2.04
C GLU A 40 -1.66 19.00 -1.61
N LEU A 41 -1.83 18.03 -0.72
CA LEU A 41 -3.14 17.69 -0.15
C LEU A 41 -3.79 18.90 0.53
N GLU A 42 -3.04 19.69 1.31
CA GLU A 42 -3.59 20.90 1.94
C GLU A 42 -4.05 21.93 0.91
N GLN A 43 -3.31 22.10 -0.18
CA GLN A 43 -3.69 23.03 -1.26
C GLN A 43 -5.01 22.60 -1.95
N MET A 44 -5.30 21.29 -1.99
CA MET A 44 -6.53 20.78 -2.56
C MET A 44 -7.79 21.19 -1.78
N ARG A 45 -7.68 21.51 -0.49
CA ARG A 45 -8.80 21.87 0.41
C ARG A 45 -9.73 22.93 -0.19
N ASN A 46 -9.18 23.87 -0.94
CA ASN A 46 -9.92 24.99 -1.51
C ASN A 46 -10.34 24.79 -2.96
N MET A 47 -10.09 23.63 -3.55
CA MET A 47 -10.49 23.34 -4.92
C MET A 47 -12.01 23.29 -5.02
N HIS A 48 -12.56 24.02 -6.00
CA HIS A 48 -14.01 24.11 -6.20
C HIS A 48 -14.65 22.73 -6.41
N TYR A 49 -13.97 21.84 -7.13
CA TYR A 49 -14.43 20.48 -7.39
C TYR A 49 -14.67 19.68 -6.09
N LEU A 50 -13.80 19.82 -5.09
CA LEU A 50 -13.94 19.08 -3.83
C LEU A 50 -15.10 19.57 -2.96
N LYS A 51 -15.63 20.78 -3.21
CA LYS A 51 -16.79 21.31 -2.45
C LYS A 51 -18.09 20.56 -2.75
N THR A 52 -18.18 19.92 -3.90
CA THR A 52 -19.37 19.18 -4.35
C THR A 52 -19.10 17.71 -4.60
N ALA A 53 -17.85 17.27 -4.44
CA ALA A 53 -17.44 15.87 -4.59
C ALA A 53 -17.79 15.06 -3.33
N GLU A 54 -18.05 13.78 -3.53
CA GLU A 54 -18.10 12.76 -2.48
C GLU A 54 -17.19 11.60 -2.91
N ILE A 55 -16.09 11.42 -2.19
CA ILE A 55 -15.07 10.43 -2.53
C ILE A 55 -15.40 9.12 -1.81
N GLN A 56 -15.65 8.07 -2.59
CA GLN A 56 -16.09 6.76 -2.11
C GLN A 56 -14.92 5.76 -1.94
N ALA A 57 -13.77 6.06 -2.56
CA ALA A 57 -12.58 5.24 -2.41
C ALA A 57 -11.30 6.08 -2.41
N VAL A 58 -10.37 5.72 -1.56
CA VAL A 58 -9.00 6.24 -1.56
C VAL A 58 -8.03 5.08 -1.71
N PHE A 59 -7.04 5.23 -2.57
CA PHE A 59 -6.03 4.21 -2.80
C PHE A 59 -4.63 4.80 -2.65
N LEU A 60 -3.89 4.35 -1.65
CA LEU A 60 -2.46 4.59 -1.52
C LEU A 60 -1.73 3.46 -2.22
N GLY A 61 -1.09 3.76 -3.35
CA GLY A 61 -0.43 2.75 -4.18
C GLY A 61 0.81 3.29 -4.89
N GLY A 62 1.29 2.54 -5.88
CA GLY A 62 2.39 2.95 -6.76
C GLY A 62 3.61 2.04 -6.70
N GLY A 63 4.67 2.45 -6.05
CA GLY A 63 5.81 1.60 -5.73
C GLY A 63 5.44 0.64 -4.60
N THR A 64 5.63 1.09 -3.37
CA THR A 64 5.26 0.32 -2.18
C THR A 64 5.04 1.30 -1.01
N PRO A 65 3.81 1.73 -0.71
CA PRO A 65 3.52 2.61 0.43
C PRO A 65 4.09 2.12 1.77
N GLY A 66 4.14 0.81 1.99
CA GLY A 66 4.74 0.21 3.19
C GLY A 66 6.23 0.49 3.40
N THR A 67 6.96 1.09 2.42
CA THR A 67 8.34 1.56 2.64
C THR A 67 8.39 2.70 3.65
N LEU A 68 7.35 3.52 3.69
CA LEU A 68 7.23 4.65 4.59
C LEU A 68 7.19 4.20 6.06
N THR A 69 7.57 5.11 6.96
CA THR A 69 7.43 4.85 8.40
C THR A 69 5.96 4.88 8.82
N LYS A 70 5.65 4.35 10.00
CA LYS A 70 4.29 4.39 10.55
C LYS A 70 3.79 5.82 10.75
N GLU A 71 4.68 6.74 11.15
CA GLU A 71 4.37 8.15 11.34
C GLU A 71 4.05 8.84 10.01
N GLN A 72 4.79 8.51 8.95
CA GLN A 72 4.54 9.03 7.61
C GLN A 72 3.20 8.52 7.05
N LEU A 73 2.92 7.23 7.17
CA LEU A 73 1.63 6.65 6.78
C LEU A 73 0.47 7.28 7.54
N SER A 74 0.61 7.40 8.88
CA SER A 74 -0.38 8.06 9.72
C SER A 74 -0.64 9.49 9.28
N SER A 75 0.42 10.27 9.05
CA SER A 75 0.30 11.68 8.64
C SER A 75 -0.43 11.84 7.31
N ILE A 76 -0.15 10.97 6.34
CA ILE A 76 -0.83 10.98 5.03
C ILE A 76 -2.32 10.64 5.21
N LEU A 77 -2.63 9.55 5.92
CA LEU A 77 -4.01 9.12 6.12
C LEU A 77 -4.84 10.15 6.91
N GLN A 78 -4.26 10.76 7.94
CA GLN A 78 -4.88 11.87 8.68
C GLN A 78 -5.17 13.06 7.76
N LYS A 79 -4.18 13.46 6.95
CA LYS A 79 -4.34 14.57 6.02
C LYS A 79 -5.43 14.28 4.96
N VAL A 80 -5.48 13.09 4.43
CA VAL A 80 -6.52 12.61 3.51
C VAL A 80 -7.91 12.79 4.14
N ARG A 81 -8.11 12.32 5.37
CA ARG A 81 -9.38 12.42 6.09
C ARG A 81 -9.76 13.86 6.47
N GLN A 82 -8.78 14.73 6.65
CA GLN A 82 -9.01 16.14 7.00
C GLN A 82 -9.37 17.00 5.79
N VAL A 83 -8.86 16.64 4.62
CA VAL A 83 -8.92 17.49 3.42
C VAL A 83 -9.95 17.00 2.41
N LEU A 84 -10.03 15.68 2.18
CA LEU A 84 -10.88 15.12 1.16
C LEU A 84 -12.31 14.88 1.69
N PRO A 85 -13.35 15.21 0.90
CA PRO A 85 -14.75 14.97 1.25
C PRO A 85 -15.10 13.48 1.09
N LEU A 86 -14.70 12.68 2.06
CA LEU A 86 -14.90 11.23 2.05
C LEU A 86 -16.35 10.89 2.40
N SER A 87 -16.96 9.92 1.69
CA SER A 87 -18.24 9.34 2.09
C SER A 87 -18.10 8.61 3.43
N SER A 88 -19.19 8.43 4.13
CA SER A 88 -19.21 7.76 5.46
C SER A 88 -18.75 6.31 5.41
N ASP A 89 -18.87 5.66 4.26
CA ASP A 89 -18.48 4.28 3.95
C ASP A 89 -17.24 4.18 3.07
N CYS A 90 -16.47 5.26 2.94
CA CYS A 90 -15.30 5.34 2.07
C CYS A 90 -14.33 4.18 2.31
N GLU A 91 -13.99 3.47 1.24
CA GLU A 91 -12.95 2.44 1.28
C GLU A 91 -11.56 3.08 1.16
N ILE A 92 -10.74 2.95 2.19
CA ILE A 92 -9.35 3.44 2.18
C ILE A 92 -8.41 2.25 2.09
N THR A 93 -7.81 2.08 0.92
CA THR A 93 -6.88 1.00 0.62
C THR A 93 -5.44 1.46 0.77
N VAL A 94 -4.62 0.65 1.46
CA VAL A 94 -3.16 0.77 1.48
C VAL A 94 -2.56 -0.44 0.79
N GLU A 95 -1.81 -0.20 -0.29
CA GLU A 95 -1.04 -1.22 -1.00
C GLU A 95 0.33 -1.40 -0.36
N SER A 96 0.82 -2.63 -0.27
CA SER A 96 2.17 -2.90 0.22
C SER A 96 2.70 -4.24 -0.27
N SER A 97 4.00 -4.44 -0.08
CA SER A 97 4.56 -5.79 -0.02
C SER A 97 4.41 -6.35 1.40
N ILE A 98 4.34 -7.67 1.52
CA ILE A 98 4.35 -8.34 2.84
C ILE A 98 5.63 -8.01 3.61
N TYR A 99 6.77 -7.88 2.91
CA TYR A 99 8.06 -7.56 3.50
C TYR A 99 8.07 -6.19 4.18
N ASP A 100 7.46 -5.18 3.57
CA ASP A 100 7.52 -3.79 4.03
C ASP A 100 6.46 -3.44 5.08
N MET A 101 5.42 -4.28 5.24
CA MET A 101 4.37 -4.09 6.23
C MET A 101 4.67 -4.93 7.48
N ASP A 102 4.68 -4.27 8.62
CA ASP A 102 4.71 -4.89 9.95
C ASP A 102 3.41 -4.58 10.71
N GLU A 103 3.27 -5.17 11.89
CA GLU A 103 2.08 -5.04 12.74
C GLU A 103 1.86 -3.60 13.23
N GLU A 104 2.94 -2.88 13.54
CA GLU A 104 2.84 -1.49 14.00
C GLU A 104 2.36 -0.55 12.90
N LYS A 105 2.88 -0.70 11.69
CA LYS A 105 2.43 0.07 10.52
C LYS A 105 0.98 -0.25 10.16
N LEU A 106 0.62 -1.54 10.19
CA LEU A 106 -0.74 -1.97 9.94
C LEU A 106 -1.71 -1.34 10.93
N ALA A 107 -1.41 -1.45 12.24
CA ALA A 107 -2.22 -0.85 13.30
C ALA A 107 -2.35 0.66 13.12
N ALA A 108 -1.24 1.35 12.86
CA ALA A 108 -1.25 2.79 12.62
C ALA A 108 -2.11 3.19 11.40
N CYS A 109 -2.09 2.40 10.33
CA CYS A 109 -2.97 2.63 9.18
C CYS A 109 -4.44 2.44 9.54
N ILE A 110 -4.78 1.38 10.28
CA ILE A 110 -6.16 1.09 10.73
C ILE A 110 -6.68 2.22 11.64
N GLU A 111 -5.91 2.64 12.63
CA GLU A 111 -6.24 3.74 13.54
C GLU A 111 -6.52 5.05 12.79
N ASN A 112 -5.87 5.24 11.65
CA ASN A 112 -6.06 6.41 10.78
C ASN A 112 -7.06 6.19 9.63
N GLY A 113 -7.85 5.10 9.70
CA GLY A 113 -9.03 4.88 8.89
C GLY A 113 -8.83 4.00 7.66
N ALA A 114 -7.65 3.42 7.45
CA ALA A 114 -7.49 2.38 6.43
C ALA A 114 -8.32 1.15 6.81
N ASN A 115 -9.15 0.66 5.88
CA ASN A 115 -10.06 -0.46 6.10
C ASN A 115 -9.88 -1.59 5.08
N ARG A 116 -8.93 -1.42 4.15
CA ARG A 116 -8.56 -2.43 3.16
C ARG A 116 -7.05 -2.40 2.94
N PHE A 117 -6.46 -3.58 2.81
CA PHE A 117 -5.03 -3.74 2.49
C PHE A 117 -4.87 -4.65 1.28
N SER A 118 -4.05 -4.24 0.30
CA SER A 118 -3.69 -5.06 -0.85
C SER A 118 -2.22 -5.43 -0.80
N PHE A 119 -1.91 -6.73 -0.80
CA PHE A 119 -0.54 -7.22 -0.70
C PHE A 119 -0.12 -7.95 -1.97
N GLY A 120 0.93 -7.46 -2.60
CA GLY A 120 1.59 -8.18 -3.69
C GLY A 120 2.31 -9.42 -3.16
N VAL A 121 1.62 -10.55 -3.08
CA VAL A 121 2.19 -11.85 -2.69
C VAL A 121 2.89 -12.51 -3.87
N GLN A 122 2.27 -12.47 -5.02
CA GLN A 122 2.69 -12.98 -6.34
C GLN A 122 2.70 -14.51 -6.43
N THR A 123 3.29 -15.20 -5.48
CA THR A 123 3.29 -16.67 -5.36
C THR A 123 3.63 -17.06 -3.93
N PHE A 124 3.17 -18.22 -3.48
CA PHE A 124 3.55 -18.80 -2.19
C PHE A 124 4.82 -19.68 -2.29
N ALA A 125 5.21 -20.10 -3.49
CA ALA A 125 6.41 -20.92 -3.67
C ALA A 125 7.68 -20.13 -3.36
N THR A 126 8.40 -20.46 -2.29
CA THR A 126 9.57 -19.73 -1.78
C THR A 126 10.65 -19.53 -2.84
N ASP A 127 10.94 -20.55 -3.67
CA ASP A 127 11.97 -20.44 -4.69
C ASP A 127 11.57 -19.49 -5.83
N LEU A 128 10.30 -19.51 -6.24
CA LEU A 128 9.76 -18.55 -7.21
C LEU A 128 9.76 -17.13 -6.63
N ARG A 129 9.44 -16.97 -5.35
CA ARG A 129 9.52 -15.67 -4.66
C ARG A 129 10.94 -15.09 -4.74
N ARG A 130 11.95 -15.89 -4.47
CA ARG A 130 13.37 -15.48 -4.57
C ARG A 130 13.74 -15.05 -5.98
N GLN A 131 13.30 -15.78 -7.00
CA GLN A 131 13.50 -15.42 -8.42
C GLN A 131 12.84 -14.08 -8.78
N LEU A 132 11.71 -13.77 -8.16
CA LEU A 132 11.00 -12.51 -8.31
C LEU A 132 11.62 -11.34 -7.51
N GLY A 133 12.68 -11.60 -6.72
CA GLY A 133 13.29 -10.62 -5.84
C GLY A 133 12.52 -10.41 -4.51
N ARG A 134 11.67 -11.36 -4.11
CA ARG A 134 10.94 -11.32 -2.83
C ARG A 134 11.70 -12.10 -1.77
N PRO A 135 12.08 -11.50 -0.61
CA PRO A 135 12.90 -12.15 0.40
C PRO A 135 12.14 -13.11 1.30
N ASP A 136 10.83 -12.88 1.49
CA ASP A 136 10.01 -13.64 2.43
C ASP A 136 9.83 -15.10 2.00
N THR A 137 9.81 -16.01 2.95
CA THR A 137 9.42 -17.40 2.72
C THR A 137 7.90 -17.57 2.69
N CYS A 138 7.42 -18.73 2.23
CA CYS A 138 5.99 -19.06 2.27
C CYS A 138 5.42 -18.96 3.69
N GLU A 139 6.14 -19.52 4.67
CA GLU A 139 5.74 -19.55 6.08
C GLU A 139 5.60 -18.14 6.66
N GLU A 140 6.55 -17.23 6.35
CA GLU A 140 6.52 -15.84 6.78
C GLU A 140 5.33 -15.10 6.16
N VAL A 141 5.07 -15.31 4.88
CA VAL A 141 3.92 -14.72 4.19
C VAL A 141 2.61 -15.18 4.82
N VAL A 142 2.43 -16.49 5.00
CA VAL A 142 1.21 -17.06 5.59
C VAL A 142 1.02 -16.57 7.03
N ARG A 143 2.08 -16.53 7.83
CA ARG A 143 2.03 -16.01 9.19
C ARG A 143 1.55 -14.56 9.23
N LYS A 144 2.15 -13.67 8.43
CA LYS A 144 1.76 -12.25 8.37
C LYS A 144 0.33 -12.08 7.85
N LEU A 145 -0.06 -12.79 6.80
CA LEU A 145 -1.43 -12.72 6.28
C LEU A 145 -2.47 -13.13 7.32
N LYS A 146 -2.20 -14.17 8.12
CA LYS A 146 -3.10 -14.58 9.22
C LYS A 146 -3.20 -13.49 10.29
N LEU A 147 -2.08 -12.86 10.67
CA LEU A 147 -2.09 -11.75 11.62
C LEU A 147 -2.89 -10.55 11.08
N PHE A 148 -2.68 -10.18 9.82
CA PHE A 148 -3.39 -9.06 9.21
C PHE A 148 -4.89 -9.34 9.02
N ALA A 149 -5.26 -10.55 8.63
CA ALA A 149 -6.66 -10.95 8.52
C ALA A 149 -7.38 -10.94 9.89
N ALA A 150 -6.67 -11.23 10.99
CA ALA A 150 -7.25 -11.21 12.33
C ALA A 150 -7.65 -9.81 12.82
N THR A 151 -7.23 -8.75 12.17
CA THR A 151 -7.62 -7.36 12.51
C THR A 151 -9.06 -7.02 12.12
N GLY A 152 -9.73 -7.86 11.35
CA GLY A 152 -11.09 -7.61 10.84
C GLY A 152 -11.16 -6.68 9.64
N THR A 153 -10.00 -6.18 9.13
CA THR A 153 -9.96 -5.40 7.89
C THR A 153 -10.01 -6.30 6.65
N LYS A 154 -10.35 -5.71 5.50
CA LYS A 154 -10.29 -6.45 4.22
C LYS A 154 -8.84 -6.64 3.81
N VAL A 155 -8.40 -7.88 3.66
CA VAL A 155 -7.07 -8.23 3.16
C VAL A 155 -7.21 -8.88 1.78
N ILE A 156 -6.55 -8.29 0.78
CA ILE A 156 -6.50 -8.77 -0.60
C ILE A 156 -5.07 -9.14 -0.93
N ILE A 157 -4.88 -10.17 -1.72
CA ILE A 157 -3.58 -10.59 -2.21
C ILE A 157 -3.58 -10.61 -3.74
N ASP A 158 -2.49 -10.14 -4.32
CA ASP A 158 -2.25 -10.25 -5.76
C ASP A 158 -1.36 -11.45 -6.02
N LEU A 159 -1.75 -12.27 -7.00
CA LEU A 159 -1.01 -13.45 -7.44
C LEU A 159 -0.66 -13.32 -8.92
N ILE A 160 0.52 -13.81 -9.30
CA ILE A 160 0.94 -13.93 -10.69
C ILE A 160 0.92 -15.42 -11.07
N TYR A 161 0.29 -15.74 -12.18
CA TYR A 161 0.32 -17.08 -12.77
C TYR A 161 1.14 -17.08 -14.07
N GLY A 162 1.64 -18.25 -14.45
CA GLY A 162 2.46 -18.43 -15.64
C GLY A 162 3.91 -17.97 -15.45
N LEU A 163 4.41 -17.95 -14.21
CA LEU A 163 5.82 -17.67 -13.93
C LEU A 163 6.71 -18.80 -14.47
N PRO A 164 7.93 -18.50 -14.96
CA PRO A 164 8.89 -19.53 -15.35
C PRO A 164 9.12 -20.53 -14.21
N GLY A 165 8.94 -21.82 -14.49
CA GLY A 165 9.05 -22.89 -13.50
C GLY A 165 7.85 -23.06 -12.57
N GLN A 166 6.78 -22.30 -12.73
CA GLN A 166 5.55 -22.51 -11.97
C GLN A 166 4.75 -23.67 -12.55
N THR A 167 4.38 -24.61 -11.71
CA THR A 167 3.46 -25.72 -12.04
C THR A 167 2.07 -25.42 -11.47
N LYS A 168 1.07 -26.25 -11.83
CA LYS A 168 -0.30 -26.13 -11.30
C LYS A 168 -0.36 -26.34 -9.79
N GLU A 169 0.52 -27.18 -9.25
CA GLU A 169 0.61 -27.48 -7.82
C GLU A 169 1.23 -26.32 -7.03
N LEU A 170 1.96 -25.42 -7.71
CA LEU A 170 2.59 -24.23 -7.11
C LEU A 170 1.75 -22.95 -7.26
N LEU A 171 0.60 -23.05 -7.92
CA LEU A 171 -0.36 -21.95 -8.02
C LEU A 171 -1.32 -21.97 -6.84
#